data_6a3a5dbd546e6f0be0f7fcb115265d67
#
_entry.id   6a3a5dbd546e6f0be0f7fcb115265d67
#
_cell.length_a   1.000
_cell.length_b   1.000
_cell.length_c   1.000
_cell.angle_alpha   90.00
_cell.angle_beta   90.00
_cell.angle_gamma   90.00
#
_symmetry.space_group_name_H-M   'P 1'
#
loop_
_entity.id
_entity.type
_entity.pdbx_description
1 polymer ?
#
loop_
_entity_poly.entity_id
_entity_poly.type
_entity_poly.pdbx_seq_one_letter_code
_entity_poly.pdbx_strand_id
1 'polypeptide(L)'
;ISQYKRLPILNYKERLKIVSNLKNVNEVIAQSDWDYTETILKLKPDYFVHGDDWKKGIQKYARAKVIKTLKKYSGKLIEPKYTKNISSSFIRRKVYENLTPNLRISILKRLINSKRFIRVIEAHNPLSALIGEKANYIKGDVAREFDCLWSSSLADSLTRGKPDNQSVDYSTRISGLNEIFDVTTKPIIFDGDNGGEMHHIPYLIKTLERLGTSAIAIEDKIGVKQNSLFSDQSSSKQDNI
;
A
#
# COMPACT_ATOMS: atom_id res chain seq x y z
N ILE A 1 -6.71 -10.57 -3.89
CA ILE A 1 -6.91 -9.16 -4.28
C ILE A 1 -5.61 -8.38 -4.07
N SER A 2 -4.94 -8.49 -2.94
CA SER A 2 -3.69 -7.76 -2.63
C SER A 2 -2.52 -8.05 -3.59
N GLN A 3 -2.59 -9.09 -4.39
CA GLN A 3 -1.55 -9.43 -5.38
C GLN A 3 -1.53 -8.48 -6.58
N TYR A 4 -2.68 -7.90 -6.96
CA TYR A 4 -2.82 -7.07 -8.16
C TYR A 4 -3.67 -5.81 -7.96
N LYS A 5 -4.33 -5.66 -6.81
CA LYS A 5 -5.09 -4.46 -6.43
C LYS A 5 -4.63 -3.97 -5.06
N ARG A 6 -4.86 -2.71 -4.78
CA ARG A 6 -4.66 -2.15 -3.44
C ARG A 6 -5.58 -2.85 -2.44
N LEU A 7 -5.15 -2.91 -1.19
CA LEU A 7 -5.95 -3.49 -0.12
C LEU A 7 -7.33 -2.83 -0.05
N PRO A 8 -8.40 -3.64 0.14
CA PRO A 8 -9.72 -3.10 0.43
C PRO A 8 -9.72 -2.31 1.75
N ILE A 9 -10.57 -1.30 1.85
CA ILE A 9 -10.77 -0.51 3.07
C ILE A 9 -11.24 -1.44 4.19
N LEU A 10 -12.27 -2.23 3.94
CA LEU A 10 -12.78 -3.23 4.87
C LEU A 10 -11.88 -4.47 4.90
N ASN A 11 -11.64 -5.01 6.08
CA ASN A 11 -10.93 -6.27 6.24
C ASN A 11 -11.77 -7.47 5.74
N TYR A 12 -11.18 -8.67 5.69
CA TYR A 12 -11.87 -9.85 5.17
C TYR A 12 -13.13 -10.22 5.97
N LYS A 13 -13.05 -10.19 7.30
CA LYS A 13 -14.18 -10.55 8.18
C LYS A 13 -15.37 -9.59 8.02
N GLU A 14 -15.08 -8.29 7.91
CA GLU A 14 -16.10 -7.27 7.67
C GLU A 14 -16.80 -7.47 6.32
N ARG A 15 -16.03 -7.70 5.25
CA ARG A 15 -16.60 -7.98 3.93
C ARG A 15 -17.44 -9.24 3.91
N LEU A 16 -16.96 -10.31 4.55
CA LEU A 16 -17.70 -11.56 4.68
C LEU A 16 -19.04 -11.31 5.38
N LYS A 17 -19.02 -10.60 6.52
CA LYS A 17 -20.23 -10.29 7.28
C LYS A 17 -21.23 -9.46 6.48
N ILE A 18 -20.77 -8.47 5.72
CA ILE A 18 -21.64 -7.65 4.87
C ILE A 18 -22.28 -8.51 3.78
N VAL A 19 -21.48 -9.29 3.05
CA VAL A 19 -21.99 -10.09 1.92
C VAL A 19 -22.94 -11.18 2.39
N SER A 20 -22.64 -11.84 3.51
CA SER A 20 -23.52 -12.91 4.06
C SER A 20 -24.89 -12.40 4.55
N ASN A 21 -25.01 -11.09 4.80
CA ASN A 21 -26.30 -10.48 5.20
C ASN A 21 -27.10 -9.88 4.02
N LEU A 22 -26.65 -10.07 2.78
CA LEU A 22 -27.43 -9.65 1.63
C LEU A 22 -28.58 -10.64 1.39
N LYS A 23 -29.80 -10.12 1.19
CA LYS A 23 -31.05 -10.89 1.10
C LYS A 23 -31.00 -12.10 0.13
N ASN A 24 -30.25 -11.99 -0.95
CA ASN A 24 -30.22 -13.03 -2.00
C ASN A 24 -28.90 -13.83 -2.01
N VAL A 25 -28.15 -13.80 -0.92
CA VAL A 25 -26.90 -14.56 -0.75
C VAL A 25 -27.18 -15.73 0.18
N ASN A 26 -27.05 -16.93 -0.34
CA ASN A 26 -27.23 -18.18 0.41
C ASN A 26 -25.92 -18.61 1.10
N GLU A 27 -24.80 -18.45 0.39
CA GLU A 27 -23.49 -18.87 0.89
C GLU A 27 -22.42 -17.89 0.47
N VAL A 28 -21.42 -17.67 1.33
CA VAL A 28 -20.23 -16.84 1.06
C VAL A 28 -19.00 -17.70 1.24
N ILE A 29 -18.19 -17.81 0.20
CA ILE A 29 -16.95 -18.57 0.23
C ILE A 29 -15.73 -17.65 0.11
N ALA A 30 -14.62 -18.04 0.72
CA ALA A 30 -13.36 -17.36 0.58
C ALA A 30 -12.73 -17.68 -0.77
N GLN A 31 -12.42 -16.64 -1.56
CA GLN A 31 -11.59 -16.76 -2.75
C GLN A 31 -10.15 -16.43 -2.38
N SER A 32 -9.31 -17.45 -2.20
CA SER A 32 -7.91 -17.30 -1.77
C SER A 32 -7.00 -16.81 -2.89
N ASP A 33 -7.29 -17.19 -4.12
CA ASP A 33 -6.55 -16.80 -5.33
C ASP A 33 -7.43 -15.92 -6.24
N TRP A 34 -6.82 -15.25 -7.21
CA TRP A 34 -7.53 -14.54 -8.26
C TRP A 34 -7.89 -15.44 -9.46
N ASP A 35 -7.37 -16.67 -9.49
CA ASP A 35 -7.77 -17.72 -10.41
C ASP A 35 -9.00 -18.44 -9.87
N TYR A 36 -10.12 -18.32 -10.57
CA TYR A 36 -11.39 -18.90 -10.17
C TYR A 36 -11.54 -20.39 -10.54
N THR A 37 -10.56 -21.00 -11.22
CA THR A 37 -10.68 -22.35 -11.81
C THR A 37 -11.05 -23.39 -10.77
N GLU A 38 -10.38 -23.43 -9.65
CA GLU A 38 -10.59 -24.41 -8.58
C GLU A 38 -11.97 -24.25 -7.95
N THR A 39 -12.36 -23.02 -7.64
CA THR A 39 -13.66 -22.68 -7.08
C THR A 39 -14.79 -23.05 -8.02
N ILE A 40 -14.65 -22.74 -9.32
CA ILE A 40 -15.67 -23.09 -10.33
C ILE A 40 -15.82 -24.61 -10.48
N LEU A 41 -14.73 -25.35 -10.51
CA LEU A 41 -14.78 -26.81 -10.61
C LEU A 41 -15.40 -27.48 -9.39
N LYS A 42 -15.20 -26.90 -8.20
CA LYS A 42 -15.79 -27.38 -6.94
C LYS A 42 -17.29 -27.13 -6.90
N LEU A 43 -17.73 -25.92 -7.25
CA LEU A 43 -19.12 -25.49 -7.12
C LEU A 43 -19.97 -25.83 -8.33
N LYS A 44 -19.37 -25.95 -9.52
CA LYS A 44 -20.03 -26.16 -10.80
C LYS A 44 -21.30 -25.30 -11.01
N PRO A 45 -21.17 -23.96 -10.89
CA PRO A 45 -22.33 -23.08 -11.00
C PRO A 45 -22.91 -23.11 -12.43
N ASP A 46 -24.22 -23.07 -12.55
CA ASP A 46 -24.89 -22.93 -13.87
C ASP A 46 -24.54 -21.59 -14.51
N TYR A 47 -24.45 -20.53 -13.69
CA TYR A 47 -24.13 -19.19 -14.12
C TYR A 47 -22.97 -18.62 -13.29
N PHE A 48 -21.90 -18.23 -13.95
CA PHE A 48 -20.83 -17.43 -13.36
C PHE A 48 -21.04 -15.97 -13.78
N VAL A 49 -21.22 -15.08 -12.81
CA VAL A 49 -21.53 -13.67 -13.05
C VAL A 49 -20.36 -12.80 -12.65
N HIS A 50 -19.89 -11.96 -13.57
CA HIS A 50 -18.82 -10.99 -13.32
C HIS A 50 -19.05 -9.74 -14.17
N GLY A 51 -18.75 -8.54 -13.63
CA GLY A 51 -18.82 -7.30 -14.40
C GLY A 51 -17.90 -7.34 -15.63
N ASP A 52 -18.26 -6.62 -16.69
CA ASP A 52 -17.54 -6.64 -17.97
C ASP A 52 -16.19 -5.87 -17.96
N ASP A 53 -15.81 -5.29 -16.82
CA ASP A 53 -14.56 -4.54 -16.62
C ASP A 53 -13.29 -5.41 -16.76
N TRP A 54 -13.40 -6.72 -16.59
CA TRP A 54 -12.29 -7.67 -16.73
C TRP A 54 -11.95 -8.09 -18.18
N LYS A 55 -12.66 -7.58 -19.17
CA LYS A 55 -12.35 -7.80 -20.59
C LYS A 55 -11.01 -7.19 -21.00
N LYS A 56 -10.51 -6.23 -20.21
CA LYS A 56 -9.24 -5.50 -20.45
C LYS A 56 -8.29 -5.65 -19.27
N GLY A 57 -7.02 -5.29 -19.49
CA GLY A 57 -5.99 -5.34 -18.45
C GLY A 57 -5.62 -6.76 -18.03
N ILE A 58 -5.07 -6.91 -16.83
CA ILE A 58 -4.56 -8.19 -16.33
C ILE A 58 -5.66 -9.23 -16.08
N GLN A 59 -6.88 -8.78 -15.82
CA GLN A 59 -8.00 -9.67 -15.50
C GLN A 59 -8.50 -10.43 -16.74
N LYS A 60 -8.13 -10.04 -17.96
CA LYS A 60 -8.48 -10.79 -19.19
C LYS A 60 -8.00 -12.25 -19.14
N TYR A 61 -6.89 -12.53 -18.45
CA TYR A 61 -6.37 -13.89 -18.29
C TYR A 61 -7.26 -14.73 -17.37
N ALA A 62 -7.72 -14.17 -16.25
CA ALA A 62 -8.68 -14.82 -15.37
C ALA A 62 -9.99 -15.09 -16.12
N ARG A 63 -10.49 -14.14 -16.91
CA ARG A 63 -11.68 -14.31 -17.75
C ARG A 63 -11.52 -15.47 -18.73
N ALA A 64 -10.39 -15.58 -19.42
CA ALA A 64 -10.13 -16.67 -20.36
C ALA A 64 -10.15 -18.04 -19.68
N LYS A 65 -9.55 -18.14 -18.48
CA LYS A 65 -9.58 -19.36 -17.66
C LYS A 65 -11.00 -19.72 -17.24
N VAL A 66 -11.80 -18.75 -16.79
CA VAL A 66 -13.20 -18.94 -16.41
C VAL A 66 -14.00 -19.52 -17.60
N ILE A 67 -13.91 -18.91 -18.78
CA ILE A 67 -14.59 -19.39 -19.99
C ILE A 67 -14.17 -20.83 -20.31
N LYS A 68 -12.87 -21.13 -20.27
CA LYS A 68 -12.37 -22.49 -20.51
C LYS A 68 -12.88 -23.50 -19.50
N THR A 69 -12.99 -23.09 -18.23
CA THR A 69 -13.44 -23.96 -17.14
C THR A 69 -14.94 -24.24 -17.22
N LEU A 70 -15.76 -23.21 -17.46
CA LEU A 70 -17.22 -23.33 -17.61
C LEU A 70 -17.60 -24.27 -18.77
N LYS A 71 -16.88 -24.24 -19.89
CA LYS A 71 -17.11 -25.13 -21.04
C LYS A 71 -17.00 -26.62 -20.70
N LYS A 72 -16.29 -26.99 -19.60
CA LYS A 72 -16.11 -28.41 -19.21
C LYS A 72 -17.41 -29.07 -18.72
N TYR A 73 -18.40 -28.27 -18.29
CA TYR A 73 -19.67 -28.80 -17.75
C TYR A 73 -20.90 -27.98 -18.17
N SER A 74 -20.81 -27.24 -19.27
CA SER A 74 -21.91 -26.45 -19.86
C SER A 74 -22.37 -25.25 -19.01
N GLY A 75 -21.55 -24.76 -18.05
CA GLY A 75 -21.81 -23.55 -17.33
C GLY A 75 -21.74 -22.30 -18.22
N LYS A 76 -22.45 -21.25 -17.86
CA LYS A 76 -22.59 -20.02 -18.65
C LYS A 76 -21.94 -18.82 -17.93
N LEU A 77 -21.23 -17.98 -18.69
CA LEU A 77 -20.72 -16.70 -18.21
C LEU A 77 -21.72 -15.59 -18.52
N ILE A 78 -22.10 -14.81 -17.51
CA ILE A 78 -22.92 -13.60 -17.65
C ILE A 78 -22.07 -12.38 -17.27
N GLU A 79 -22.01 -11.41 -18.16
CA GLU A 79 -21.20 -10.19 -17.98
C GLU A 79 -22.09 -8.94 -18.05
N PRO A 80 -22.71 -8.54 -16.92
CA PRO A 80 -23.45 -7.29 -16.86
C PRO A 80 -22.54 -6.11 -17.15
N LYS A 81 -23.06 -5.07 -17.79
CA LYS A 81 -22.33 -3.82 -18.00
C LYS A 81 -21.96 -3.21 -16.66
N TYR A 82 -20.71 -2.77 -16.56
CA TYR A 82 -20.23 -2.10 -15.38
C TYR A 82 -20.95 -0.76 -15.16
N THR A 83 -21.39 -0.49 -13.94
CA THR A 83 -22.09 0.75 -13.61
C THR A 83 -21.14 1.93 -13.75
N LYS A 84 -21.47 2.87 -14.64
CA LYS A 84 -20.65 4.08 -14.83
C LYS A 84 -20.61 4.91 -13.53
N ASN A 85 -19.47 5.56 -13.30
CA ASN A 85 -19.23 6.45 -12.16
C ASN A 85 -19.24 5.81 -10.75
N ILE A 86 -19.39 4.49 -10.66
CA ILE A 86 -19.27 3.75 -9.40
C ILE A 86 -18.17 2.69 -9.59
N SER A 87 -16.97 3.00 -9.16
CA SER A 87 -15.88 2.03 -9.12
C SER A 87 -15.28 1.98 -7.73
N SER A 88 -14.71 0.82 -7.37
CA SER A 88 -13.97 0.69 -6.11
C SER A 88 -12.81 1.69 -6.01
N SER A 89 -12.23 2.08 -7.15
CA SER A 89 -11.20 3.12 -7.22
C SER A 89 -11.77 4.51 -6.96
N PHE A 90 -12.96 4.83 -7.47
CA PHE A 90 -13.64 6.10 -7.20
C PHE A 90 -14.05 6.20 -5.73
N ILE A 91 -14.72 5.17 -5.20
CA ILE A 91 -15.14 5.13 -3.78
C ILE A 91 -13.91 5.26 -2.89
N ARG A 92 -12.86 4.49 -3.19
CA ARG A 92 -11.61 4.57 -2.45
C ARG A 92 -11.02 5.98 -2.49
N ARG A 93 -10.91 6.62 -3.66
CA ARG A 93 -10.41 7.99 -3.78
C ARG A 93 -11.20 8.93 -2.88
N LYS A 94 -12.53 8.87 -2.91
CA LYS A 94 -13.41 9.68 -2.05
C LYS A 94 -13.20 9.42 -0.56
N VAL A 95 -13.00 8.17 -0.16
CA VAL A 95 -12.67 7.81 1.23
C VAL A 95 -11.27 8.28 1.59
N TYR A 96 -10.30 8.13 0.68
CA TYR A 96 -8.91 8.49 0.95
C TYR A 96 -8.65 10.01 0.87
N GLU A 97 -9.41 10.76 0.09
CA GLU A 97 -9.43 12.23 0.15
C GLU A 97 -9.82 12.74 1.55
N ASN A 98 -10.52 11.91 2.34
CA ASN A 98 -10.93 12.18 3.71
C ASN A 98 -10.27 11.22 4.73
N LEU A 99 -9.13 10.61 4.38
CA LEU A 99 -8.45 9.68 5.29
C LEU A 99 -7.99 10.39 6.55
N THR A 100 -8.58 9.96 7.65
CA THR A 100 -8.03 10.30 8.96
C THR A 100 -6.66 9.66 9.14
N PRO A 101 -5.73 10.27 9.85
CA PRO A 101 -4.42 9.71 10.15
C PRO A 101 -4.47 8.25 10.65
N ASN A 102 -5.43 7.91 11.51
CA ASN A 102 -5.63 6.57 12.08
C ASN A 102 -5.81 5.46 11.03
N LEU A 103 -6.53 5.75 9.94
CA LEU A 103 -6.70 4.77 8.86
C LEU A 103 -5.38 4.53 8.11
N ARG A 104 -4.63 5.60 7.84
CA ARG A 104 -3.35 5.51 7.13
C ARG A 104 -2.31 4.73 7.91
N ILE A 105 -2.18 4.98 9.20
CA ILE A 105 -1.29 4.25 10.12
C ILE A 105 -1.52 2.74 10.02
N SER A 106 -2.76 2.29 10.01
CA SER A 106 -3.11 0.86 10.01
C SER A 106 -2.81 0.14 8.69
N ILE A 107 -2.64 0.88 7.57
CA ILE A 107 -2.48 0.28 6.23
C ILE A 107 -1.17 -0.50 6.13
N LEU A 108 -0.06 0.02 6.63
CA LEU A 108 1.24 -0.66 6.55
C LEU A 108 1.20 -2.01 7.26
N LYS A 109 0.70 -2.06 8.49
CA LYS A 109 0.55 -3.31 9.26
C LYS A 109 -0.31 -4.33 8.51
N ARG A 110 -1.39 -3.89 7.88
CA ARG A 110 -2.25 -4.76 7.07
C ARG A 110 -1.54 -5.26 5.80
N LEU A 111 -0.70 -4.44 5.17
CA LEU A 111 0.12 -4.83 4.03
C LEU A 111 1.14 -5.90 4.41
N ILE A 112 1.89 -5.70 5.51
CA ILE A 112 2.86 -6.66 6.02
C ILE A 112 2.19 -8.01 6.32
N ASN A 113 1.02 -8.01 6.94
CA ASN A 113 0.28 -9.23 7.28
C ASN A 113 -0.34 -9.94 6.07
N SER A 114 -0.49 -9.26 4.92
CA SER A 114 -1.20 -9.80 3.75
C SER A 114 -0.30 -10.11 2.56
N LYS A 115 0.94 -9.63 2.57
CA LYS A 115 1.92 -9.84 1.50
C LYS A 115 3.19 -10.48 2.06
N ARG A 116 3.83 -11.32 1.26
CA ARG A 116 5.13 -11.93 1.62
C ARG A 116 6.23 -10.86 1.75
N PHE A 117 6.15 -9.78 0.97
CA PHE A 117 7.01 -8.62 1.03
C PHE A 117 6.26 -7.40 0.51
N ILE A 118 6.68 -6.23 0.93
CA ILE A 118 6.18 -4.93 0.45
C ILE A 118 7.25 -4.25 -0.39
N ARG A 119 6.80 -3.48 -1.39
CA ARG A 119 7.68 -2.64 -2.24
C ARG A 119 7.58 -1.22 -1.78
N VAL A 120 8.70 -0.69 -1.37
CA VAL A 120 8.83 0.68 -0.89
C VAL A 120 9.62 1.48 -1.90
N ILE A 121 9.17 2.69 -2.22
CA ILE A 121 9.91 3.65 -3.03
C ILE A 121 10.14 4.92 -2.23
N GLU A 122 11.29 5.51 -2.41
CA GLU A 122 11.62 6.78 -1.78
C GLU A 122 10.79 7.93 -2.36
N ALA A 123 10.43 8.88 -1.49
CA ALA A 123 9.80 10.14 -1.86
C ALA A 123 10.28 11.26 -0.92
N HIS A 124 10.80 12.34 -1.49
CA HIS A 124 11.37 13.48 -0.77
C HIS A 124 10.59 14.79 -1.04
N ASN A 125 9.62 14.76 -1.94
CA ASN A 125 8.74 15.90 -2.22
C ASN A 125 7.41 15.42 -2.82
N PRO A 126 6.40 16.30 -2.97
CA PRO A 126 5.11 15.93 -3.56
C PRO A 126 5.21 15.31 -4.96
N LEU A 127 6.12 15.78 -5.81
CA LEU A 127 6.26 15.24 -7.16
C LEU A 127 6.76 13.79 -7.16
N SER A 128 7.81 13.49 -6.40
CA SER A 128 8.33 12.11 -6.27
C SER A 128 7.30 11.19 -5.61
N ALA A 129 6.56 11.70 -4.62
CA ALA A 129 5.46 10.97 -4.00
C ALA A 129 4.33 10.66 -4.99
N LEU A 130 3.94 11.61 -5.84
CA LEU A 130 2.93 11.42 -6.87
C LEU A 130 3.39 10.40 -7.92
N ILE A 131 4.66 10.41 -8.31
CA ILE A 131 5.25 9.38 -9.18
C ILE A 131 5.13 8.01 -8.51
N GLY A 132 5.57 7.86 -7.26
CA GLY A 132 5.46 6.62 -6.49
C GLY A 132 4.01 6.16 -6.30
N GLU A 133 3.07 7.09 -6.13
CA GLU A 133 1.63 6.83 -6.03
C GLU A 133 1.06 6.22 -7.33
N LYS A 134 1.49 6.70 -8.49
CA LYS A 134 0.95 6.34 -9.81
C LYS A 134 1.74 5.26 -10.54
N ALA A 135 3.01 5.07 -10.20
CA ALA A 135 3.86 4.11 -10.87
C ALA A 135 3.29 2.69 -10.78
N ASN A 136 3.16 2.05 -11.92
CA ASN A 136 2.72 0.68 -12.02
C ASN A 136 3.40 -0.03 -13.19
N TYR A 137 3.49 -1.35 -13.08
CA TYR A 137 4.03 -2.23 -14.10
C TYR A 137 3.02 -3.34 -14.37
N ILE A 138 2.65 -3.50 -15.63
CA ILE A 138 1.71 -4.56 -16.06
C ILE A 138 2.35 -5.33 -17.22
N LYS A 139 2.58 -6.63 -17.03
CA LYS A 139 3.04 -7.54 -18.07
C LYS A 139 2.29 -8.86 -17.95
N GLY A 140 1.52 -9.20 -18.99
CA GLY A 140 0.70 -10.40 -18.96
C GLY A 140 -0.33 -10.35 -17.83
N ASP A 141 -0.29 -11.34 -16.97
CA ASP A 141 -1.12 -11.47 -15.77
C ASP A 141 -0.45 -10.89 -14.50
N VAL A 142 0.73 -10.30 -14.65
CA VAL A 142 1.49 -9.70 -13.57
C VAL A 142 1.24 -8.20 -13.52
N ALA A 143 0.75 -7.72 -12.36
CA ALA A 143 0.69 -6.29 -12.04
C ALA A 143 1.53 -6.02 -10.78
N ARG A 144 2.29 -4.96 -10.81
CA ARG A 144 3.12 -4.50 -9.68
C ARG A 144 2.95 -3.00 -9.51
N GLU A 145 2.87 -2.58 -8.27
CA GLU A 145 2.92 -1.17 -7.87
C GLU A 145 3.75 -1.08 -6.59
N PHE A 146 4.18 0.10 -6.22
CA PHE A 146 4.75 0.34 -4.91
C PHE A 146 3.64 0.30 -3.86
N ASP A 147 3.94 -0.27 -2.72
CA ASP A 147 3.00 -0.48 -1.62
C ASP A 147 3.07 0.63 -0.58
N CYS A 148 4.24 1.24 -0.44
CA CYS A 148 4.58 2.19 0.61
C CYS A 148 5.58 3.22 0.07
N LEU A 149 5.65 4.38 0.71
CA LEU A 149 6.69 5.38 0.48
C LEU A 149 7.70 5.40 1.64
N TRP A 150 8.92 5.77 1.34
CA TRP A 150 10.00 6.00 2.28
C TRP A 150 10.39 7.47 2.26
N SER A 151 10.25 8.17 3.38
CA SER A 151 10.74 9.54 3.55
C SER A 151 12.17 9.48 4.09
N SER A 152 13.13 9.48 3.17
CA SER A 152 14.56 9.32 3.43
C SER A 152 15.17 10.61 3.99
N SER A 153 16.01 10.51 5.03
CA SER A 153 16.80 11.62 5.53
C SER A 153 17.89 12.05 4.54
N LEU A 154 18.51 11.08 3.89
CA LEU A 154 19.54 11.30 2.88
C LEU A 154 19.01 12.12 1.69
N ALA A 155 17.92 11.66 1.06
CA ALA A 155 17.38 12.36 -0.09
C ALA A 155 16.81 13.73 0.28
N ASP A 156 16.19 13.84 1.45
CA ASP A 156 15.66 15.10 1.98
C ASP A 156 16.79 16.13 2.23
N SER A 157 17.93 15.67 2.74
CA SER A 157 19.13 16.49 2.92
C SER A 157 19.75 16.91 1.59
N LEU A 158 19.94 15.94 0.68
CA LEU A 158 20.57 16.20 -0.63
C LEU A 158 19.79 17.21 -1.47
N THR A 159 18.45 17.11 -1.48
CA THR A 159 17.59 18.05 -2.22
C THR A 159 17.66 19.48 -1.70
N ARG A 160 18.14 19.67 -0.48
CA ARG A 160 18.39 20.95 0.15
C ARG A 160 19.87 21.36 0.13
N GLY A 161 20.73 20.60 -0.55
CA GLY A 161 22.17 20.85 -0.63
C GLY A 161 22.88 20.73 0.73
N LYS A 162 22.35 19.89 1.63
CA LYS A 162 22.91 19.68 2.97
C LYS A 162 23.43 18.25 3.14
N PRO A 163 24.42 18.03 4.00
CA PRO A 163 24.89 16.69 4.35
C PRO A 163 23.82 15.95 5.16
N ASP A 164 23.80 14.61 5.03
CA ASP A 164 22.91 13.73 5.77
C ASP A 164 23.45 13.42 7.18
N ASN A 165 23.46 14.42 8.02
CA ASN A 165 23.97 14.37 9.40
C ASN A 165 23.09 15.17 10.37
N GLN A 166 21.76 15.14 10.11
CA GLN A 166 20.75 15.92 10.84
C GLN A 166 20.87 17.45 10.66
N SER A 167 21.63 17.92 9.65
CA SER A 167 21.66 19.37 9.29
C SER A 167 20.31 19.87 8.78
N VAL A 168 19.41 18.96 8.38
CA VAL A 168 17.99 19.24 8.17
C VAL A 168 17.24 18.73 9.40
N ASP A 169 16.71 19.65 10.17
CA ASP A 169 16.00 19.34 11.40
C ASP A 169 14.66 18.64 11.15
N TYR A 170 14.15 17.97 12.18
CA TYR A 170 12.89 17.21 12.08
C TYR A 170 11.68 18.11 11.75
N SER A 171 11.64 19.36 12.21
CA SER A 171 10.51 20.26 11.92
C SER A 171 10.44 20.57 10.43
N THR A 172 11.57 20.84 9.81
CA THR A 172 11.69 21.05 8.37
C THR A 172 11.28 19.80 7.58
N ARG A 173 11.75 18.62 8.00
CA ARG A 173 11.41 17.34 7.37
C ARG A 173 9.92 17.02 7.53
N ILE A 174 9.33 17.27 8.69
CA ILE A 174 7.90 17.07 8.95
C ILE A 174 7.04 18.01 8.09
N SER A 175 7.49 19.26 7.85
CA SER A 175 6.79 20.16 6.93
C SER A 175 6.74 19.59 5.51
N GLY A 176 7.87 19.12 4.98
CA GLY A 176 7.91 18.46 3.67
C GLY A 176 7.10 17.16 3.62
N LEU A 177 7.11 16.38 4.69
CA LEU A 177 6.29 15.18 4.83
C LEU A 177 4.81 15.49 4.77
N ASN A 178 4.36 16.58 5.37
CA ASN A 178 2.97 17.02 5.31
C ASN A 178 2.52 17.31 3.88
N GLU A 179 3.37 17.97 3.06
CA GLU A 179 3.10 18.20 1.65
C GLU A 179 3.00 16.89 0.83
N ILE A 180 3.82 15.88 1.19
CA ILE A 180 3.76 14.55 0.59
C ILE A 180 2.41 13.90 0.89
N PHE A 181 1.88 14.06 2.09
CA PHE A 181 0.56 13.51 2.46
C PHE A 181 -0.59 14.06 1.63
N ASP A 182 -0.49 15.25 1.07
CA ASP A 182 -1.53 15.84 0.22
C ASP A 182 -1.69 15.10 -1.12
N VAL A 183 -0.66 14.42 -1.60
CA VAL A 183 -0.65 13.80 -2.94
C VAL A 183 -0.64 12.28 -2.92
N THR A 184 -0.50 11.64 -1.75
CA THR A 184 -0.43 10.18 -1.65
C THR A 184 -1.46 9.60 -0.70
N THR A 185 -1.94 8.41 -1.03
CA THR A 185 -2.78 7.58 -0.16
C THR A 185 -2.02 6.37 0.38
N LYS A 186 -0.76 6.19 -0.04
CA LYS A 186 0.09 5.10 0.43
C LYS A 186 0.55 5.34 1.87
N PRO A 187 0.79 4.28 2.64
CA PRO A 187 1.45 4.42 3.93
C PRO A 187 2.86 4.99 3.73
N ILE A 188 3.36 5.71 4.72
CA ILE A 188 4.70 6.30 4.70
C ILE A 188 5.49 5.77 5.88
N ILE A 189 6.73 5.35 5.61
CA ILE A 189 7.76 5.07 6.61
C ILE A 189 8.66 6.29 6.67
N PHE A 190 8.85 6.85 7.84
CA PHE A 190 9.73 7.99 8.09
C PHE A 190 11.09 7.50 8.56
N ASP A 191 12.14 7.98 7.93
CA ASP A 191 13.51 7.76 8.38
C ASP A 191 13.81 8.72 9.54
N GLY A 192 13.90 8.17 10.73
CA GLY A 192 14.13 8.90 11.96
C GLY A 192 15.60 9.06 12.33
N ASP A 193 16.52 8.75 11.39
CA ASP A 193 17.95 8.76 11.68
C ASP A 193 18.27 7.91 12.93
N ASN A 194 19.09 8.42 13.86
CA ASN A 194 19.33 7.80 15.17
C ASN A 194 18.33 8.24 16.25
N GLY A 195 17.21 8.88 15.87
CA GLY A 195 16.19 9.39 16.80
C GLY A 195 16.49 10.77 17.39
N GLY A 196 17.70 11.27 17.27
CA GLY A 196 18.13 12.53 17.88
C GLY A 196 18.22 12.46 19.42
N GLU A 197 17.93 13.55 20.08
CA GLU A 197 17.94 13.61 21.55
C GLU A 197 16.79 12.80 22.16
N MET A 198 17.10 11.95 23.13
CA MET A 198 16.17 10.97 23.70
C MET A 198 14.84 11.57 24.20
N HIS A 199 14.89 12.77 24.78
CA HIS A 199 13.68 13.44 25.26
C HIS A 199 12.82 14.03 24.14
N HIS A 200 13.32 14.17 22.93
CA HIS A 200 12.54 14.64 21.78
C HIS A 200 11.79 13.50 21.07
N ILE A 201 12.27 12.26 21.18
CA ILE A 201 11.69 11.09 20.51
C ILE A 201 10.17 10.93 20.77
N PRO A 202 9.68 11.00 22.02
CA PRO A 202 8.23 10.85 22.25
C PRO A 202 7.38 11.91 21.56
N TYR A 203 7.90 13.14 21.43
CA TYR A 203 7.20 14.23 20.76
C TYR A 203 7.28 14.11 19.23
N LEU A 204 8.39 13.66 18.69
CA LEU A 204 8.55 13.31 17.29
C LEU A 204 7.53 12.23 16.89
N ILE A 205 7.48 11.13 17.64
CA ILE A 205 6.55 10.02 17.39
C ILE A 205 5.09 10.50 17.44
N LYS A 206 4.70 11.26 18.47
CA LYS A 206 3.35 11.82 18.58
C LYS A 206 2.99 12.72 17.41
N THR A 207 3.95 13.47 16.90
CA THR A 207 3.72 14.37 15.76
C THR A 207 3.55 13.58 14.47
N LEU A 208 4.40 12.59 14.22
CA LEU A 208 4.32 11.68 13.07
C LEU A 208 3.01 10.89 13.08
N GLU A 209 2.60 10.40 14.25
CA GLU A 209 1.33 9.68 14.43
C GLU A 209 0.13 10.58 14.09
N ARG A 210 0.09 11.81 14.58
CA ARG A 210 -0.98 12.77 14.24
C ARG A 210 -1.07 13.05 12.75
N LEU A 211 0.06 13.09 12.04
CA LEU A 211 0.09 13.26 10.58
C LEU A 211 -0.36 12.00 9.83
N GLY A 212 -0.30 10.83 10.48
CA GLY A 212 -0.68 9.56 9.86
C GLY A 212 0.50 8.81 9.25
N THR A 213 1.72 9.05 9.72
CA THR A 213 2.90 8.25 9.39
C THR A 213 2.71 6.82 9.90
N SER A 214 3.00 5.83 9.06
CA SER A 214 2.67 4.43 9.36
C SER A 214 3.76 3.69 10.13
N ALA A 215 4.99 4.16 10.02
CA ALA A 215 6.14 3.66 10.78
C ALA A 215 7.26 4.71 10.81
N ILE A 216 8.13 4.57 11.78
CA ILE A 216 9.42 5.24 11.84
C ILE A 216 10.52 4.19 11.88
N ALA A 217 11.61 4.40 11.16
CA ALA A 217 12.84 3.63 11.30
C ALA A 217 13.85 4.48 12.08
N ILE A 218 14.42 3.92 13.11
CA ILE A 218 15.45 4.55 13.93
C ILE A 218 16.68 3.65 13.90
N GLU A 219 17.83 4.22 13.56
CA GLU A 219 19.10 3.49 13.58
C GLU A 219 19.57 3.32 15.03
N ASP A 220 20.12 2.18 15.35
CA ASP A 220 20.72 1.83 16.65
C ASP A 220 22.13 2.43 16.85
N LYS A 221 22.42 3.53 16.19
CA LYS A 221 23.73 4.22 16.28
C LYS A 221 23.77 5.18 17.45
N ILE A 222 24.84 5.10 18.21
CA ILE A 222 25.13 6.01 19.34
C ILE A 222 25.91 7.24 18.84
N GLY A 223 25.57 8.41 19.36
CA GLY A 223 26.25 9.67 19.11
C GLY A 223 25.66 10.46 17.96
N VAL A 224 26.41 11.44 17.48
CA VAL A 224 25.94 12.30 16.39
C VAL A 224 25.93 11.53 15.08
N LYS A 225 24.86 11.66 14.33
CA LYS A 225 24.73 11.03 13.01
C LYS A 225 25.84 11.54 12.08
N GLN A 226 26.55 10.60 11.47
CA GLN A 226 27.54 10.90 10.42
C GLN A 226 26.87 10.83 9.04
N ASN A 227 27.43 11.57 8.08
CA ASN A 227 26.91 11.60 6.72
C ASN A 227 27.04 10.20 6.09
N SER A 228 25.91 9.64 5.66
CA SER A 228 25.83 8.31 5.04
C SER A 228 26.67 8.13 3.76
N LEU A 229 27.06 9.24 3.12
CA LEU A 229 27.88 9.23 1.89
C LEU A 229 29.39 9.26 2.17
N PHE A 230 29.82 9.41 3.40
CA PHE A 230 31.25 9.39 3.71
C PHE A 230 31.75 7.94 3.78
N SER A 231 32.93 7.71 3.20
CA SER A 231 33.54 6.38 3.11
C SER A 231 34.03 5.84 4.46
N ASP A 232 34.33 6.70 5.41
CA ASP A 232 34.78 6.30 6.73
C ASP A 232 33.65 6.34 7.76
N GLN A 233 32.88 5.24 7.79
CA GLN A 233 31.86 4.99 8.83
C GLN A 233 32.36 4.04 9.93
N SER A 234 33.64 3.74 9.97
CA SER A 234 34.25 2.80 10.93
C SER A 234 34.12 3.25 12.39
N SER A 235 33.83 4.54 12.63
CA SER A 235 33.66 5.13 13.97
C SER A 235 32.21 5.10 14.47
N SER A 236 31.22 4.69 13.68
CA SER A 236 29.85 4.62 14.17
C SER A 236 29.69 3.42 15.13
N LYS A 237 29.39 3.73 16.41
CA LYS A 237 29.09 2.71 17.41
C LYS A 237 27.62 2.37 17.38
N GLN A 238 27.28 1.07 17.43
CA GLN A 238 25.92 0.60 17.63
C GLN A 238 25.62 0.49 19.12
N ASP A 239 24.36 0.72 19.48
CA ASP A 239 23.87 0.46 20.82
C ASP A 239 23.64 -1.06 20.99
N ASN A 240 23.82 -1.54 22.21
CA ASN A 240 23.42 -2.91 22.54
C ASN A 240 21.93 -2.90 22.84
N ILE A 241 21.15 -3.52 21.95
CA ILE A 241 19.72 -3.76 22.12
C ILE A 241 19.49 -4.93 23.08
#